data_1a6b2eebc36e016e6a022b098150cd16
#
_entry.id   1a6b2eebc36e016e6a022b098150cd16
#
_cell.length_a   1.000
_cell.length_b   1.000
_cell.length_c   1.000
_cell.angle_alpha   90.00
_cell.angle_beta   90.00
_cell.angle_gamma   90.00
#
_symmetry.space_group_name_H-M   'P 1'
#
loop_
_entity.id
_entity.type
_entity.pdbx_description
1 polymer ?
#
loop_
_entity_poly.entity_id
_entity_poly.type
_entity_poly.pdbx_seq_one_letter_code
_entity_poly.pdbx_strand_id
1 'polypeptide(L)'
;LELFNAFFSREAMLRLFTEENKRQISKKMRRMVDDGTYHMVEFTATRIEDKQEDCWCVLVFTDIHEEYLHEMERNVEMSQLATAAKEAYEMLIAANLTKNSYYMMEYDRFKIKKAPEAGNFDDLIQVGASTMDPDYRQPFPDRFSRPSILEAFERGERHIVMEVRQLGDDGEYHWNSVQVVRVESPYTDDILEITLTKNIDEERRQQEEYLEKERAAKKLLKEALQKAKAASEAKSDFLSKMSHDIRTPLNAIMGMTTLAKAHIAEPEKIEGYLKNIEASSSHLLGLINDVLDVSRIESGKTEPQEQEFELEDMVESVTAMLRTVLGKRRQQLSVEI
;
A
#
# COMPACT_ATOMS: atom_id res chain seq x y z
N LEU A 1 -24.16 52.88 17.08
CA LEU A 1 -24.76 54.21 16.86
C LEU A 1 -23.86 55.06 15.93
N GLU A 2 -22.56 55.11 16.15
CA GLU A 2 -21.61 55.91 15.35
C GLU A 2 -21.65 55.53 13.86
N LEU A 3 -21.62 54.23 13.55
CA LEU A 3 -21.70 53.73 12.17
C LEU A 3 -23.03 54.05 11.51
N PHE A 4 -24.15 53.96 12.25
CA PHE A 4 -25.45 54.33 11.75
C PHE A 4 -25.50 55.82 11.42
N ASN A 5 -25.07 56.70 12.37
CA ASN A 5 -25.04 58.14 12.17
C ASN A 5 -24.10 58.55 11.01
N ALA A 6 -23.02 57.86 10.80
CA ALA A 6 -22.10 58.14 9.70
C ALA A 6 -22.74 58.02 8.30
N PHE A 7 -23.75 57.13 8.14
CA PHE A 7 -24.41 56.87 6.86
C PHE A 7 -25.84 57.36 6.79
N PHE A 8 -26.56 57.37 7.91
CA PHE A 8 -28.01 57.62 7.95
C PHE A 8 -28.39 58.85 8.79
N SER A 9 -27.40 59.66 9.23
CA SER A 9 -27.72 60.99 9.73
C SER A 9 -28.27 61.90 8.62
N ARG A 10 -29.04 62.91 8.98
CA ARG A 10 -29.59 63.88 8.04
C ARG A 10 -28.49 64.48 7.13
N GLU A 11 -27.38 64.86 7.72
CA GLU A 11 -26.27 65.45 7.01
C GLU A 11 -25.59 64.46 6.01
N ALA A 12 -25.36 63.21 6.45
CA ALA A 12 -24.80 62.18 5.61
C ALA A 12 -25.72 61.84 4.44
N MET A 13 -27.05 61.68 4.69
CA MET A 13 -28.01 61.40 3.62
C MET A 13 -28.14 62.55 2.64
N LEU A 14 -28.21 63.81 3.13
CA LEU A 14 -28.23 64.99 2.23
C LEU A 14 -27.01 65.00 1.35
N ARG A 15 -25.82 64.85 1.88
CA ARG A 15 -24.59 64.79 1.10
C ARG A 15 -24.64 63.71 0.00
N LEU A 16 -24.99 62.47 0.40
CA LEU A 16 -25.02 61.33 -0.51
C LEU A 16 -26.08 61.46 -1.59
N PHE A 17 -27.25 62.01 -1.26
CA PHE A 17 -28.35 62.18 -2.21
C PHE A 17 -28.24 63.40 -3.08
N THR A 18 -27.71 64.49 -2.56
CA THR A 18 -27.64 65.78 -3.33
C THR A 18 -26.27 66.01 -3.95
N GLU A 19 -25.18 65.84 -3.21
CA GLU A 19 -23.82 66.12 -3.73
C GLU A 19 -23.28 64.95 -4.55
N GLU A 20 -23.46 63.69 -4.06
CA GLU A 20 -22.99 62.51 -4.76
C GLU A 20 -24.05 61.92 -5.75
N ASN A 21 -25.23 62.49 -5.81
CA ASN A 21 -26.34 62.12 -6.70
C ASN A 21 -26.71 60.63 -6.64
N LYS A 22 -26.58 59.98 -5.45
CA LYS A 22 -26.97 58.58 -5.24
C LYS A 22 -28.48 58.53 -5.10
N ARG A 23 -29.12 57.54 -5.75
CA ARG A 23 -30.58 57.30 -5.60
C ARG A 23 -30.91 56.39 -4.44
N GLN A 24 -29.97 55.52 -4.08
CA GLN A 24 -30.14 54.52 -3.01
C GLN A 24 -28.83 54.30 -2.28
N ILE A 25 -28.92 54.10 -0.97
CA ILE A 25 -27.78 53.79 -0.10
C ILE A 25 -28.20 52.57 0.69
N SER A 26 -27.39 51.53 0.71
CA SER A 26 -27.62 50.34 1.54
C SER A 26 -26.38 50.03 2.38
N LYS A 27 -26.59 49.63 3.63
CA LYS A 27 -25.57 49.20 4.57
C LYS A 27 -26.05 48.07 5.46
N LYS A 28 -25.22 47.04 5.56
CA LYS A 28 -25.44 45.95 6.51
C LYS A 28 -24.79 46.33 7.85
N MET A 29 -25.51 46.18 8.95
CA MET A 29 -25.01 46.46 10.29
C MET A 29 -25.71 45.61 11.35
N ARG A 30 -25.07 45.50 12.52
CA ARG A 30 -25.67 44.79 13.67
C ARG A 30 -26.65 45.66 14.40
N ARG A 31 -27.84 45.14 14.67
CA ARG A 31 -28.88 45.79 15.47
C ARG A 31 -29.26 44.85 16.62
N MET A 32 -29.41 45.40 17.82
CA MET A 32 -29.97 44.67 18.94
C MET A 32 -31.45 44.56 18.77
N VAL A 33 -32.04 43.37 18.88
CA VAL A 33 -33.46 43.09 18.85
C VAL A 33 -34.05 42.97 20.26
N ASP A 34 -35.36 42.84 20.36
CA ASP A 34 -36.11 42.94 21.63
C ASP A 34 -35.74 41.85 22.66
N ASP A 35 -35.19 40.71 22.22
CA ASP A 35 -34.73 39.63 23.08
C ASP A 35 -33.28 39.84 23.62
N GLY A 36 -32.64 40.96 23.27
CA GLY A 36 -31.31 41.32 23.67
C GLY A 36 -30.18 40.71 22.80
N THR A 37 -30.51 39.99 21.74
CA THR A 37 -29.57 39.47 20.76
C THR A 37 -29.25 40.49 19.66
N TYR A 38 -28.14 40.26 18.93
CA TYR A 38 -27.75 41.12 17.81
C TYR A 38 -28.03 40.41 16.49
N HIS A 39 -28.97 40.99 15.71
CA HIS A 39 -29.23 40.56 14.35
C HIS A 39 -28.45 41.39 13.32
N MET A 40 -28.10 40.76 12.18
CA MET A 40 -27.64 41.49 11.02
C MET A 40 -28.84 42.04 10.26
N VAL A 41 -28.87 43.34 10.08
CA VAL A 41 -29.93 44.04 9.37
C VAL A 41 -29.37 44.86 8.22
N GLU A 42 -30.08 44.92 7.12
CA GLU A 42 -29.77 45.78 6.02
C GLU A 42 -30.65 47.04 6.10
N PHE A 43 -29.97 48.18 6.21
CA PHE A 43 -30.63 49.51 6.16
C PHE A 43 -30.49 50.03 4.75
N THR A 44 -31.62 50.30 4.13
CA THR A 44 -31.69 50.87 2.79
C THR A 44 -32.41 52.19 2.81
N ALA A 45 -31.76 53.26 2.40
CA ALA A 45 -32.36 54.58 2.21
C ALA A 45 -32.53 54.85 0.71
N THR A 46 -33.74 55.10 0.27
CA THR A 46 -34.02 55.41 -1.14
C THR A 46 -34.62 56.81 -1.25
N ARG A 47 -33.98 57.66 -2.08
CA ARG A 47 -34.46 59.02 -2.35
C ARG A 47 -35.77 58.96 -3.15
N ILE A 48 -36.76 59.75 -2.71
CA ILE A 48 -38.00 59.97 -3.43
C ILE A 48 -37.91 61.35 -4.08
N GLU A 49 -38.22 61.43 -5.37
CA GLU A 49 -38.30 62.69 -6.09
C GLU A 49 -39.64 63.34 -5.78
N ASP A 50 -39.62 64.57 -5.18
CA ASP A 50 -40.78 65.39 -5.00
C ASP A 50 -40.70 66.63 -5.87
N LYS A 51 -41.88 67.18 -6.22
CA LYS A 51 -42.04 68.34 -7.09
C LYS A 51 -41.75 69.69 -6.38
N GLN A 52 -41.48 69.68 -5.07
CA GLN A 52 -41.33 70.87 -4.22
C GLN A 52 -39.96 71.14 -3.69
N GLU A 53 -38.89 70.70 -4.34
CA GLU A 53 -37.50 70.86 -3.93
C GLU A 53 -37.10 70.21 -2.59
N ASP A 54 -38.02 69.56 -1.90
CA ASP A 54 -37.71 68.80 -0.66
C ASP A 54 -37.08 67.47 -0.98
N CYS A 55 -36.09 67.06 -0.18
CA CYS A 55 -35.45 65.78 -0.31
C CYS A 55 -36.09 64.75 0.66
N TRP A 56 -36.98 63.94 0.11
CA TRP A 56 -37.62 62.85 0.85
C TRP A 56 -36.84 61.52 0.63
N CYS A 57 -36.79 60.71 1.68
CA CYS A 57 -36.26 59.35 1.55
C CYS A 57 -37.13 58.35 2.28
N VAL A 58 -37.21 57.12 1.77
CA VAL A 58 -37.75 55.95 2.45
C VAL A 58 -36.63 55.16 3.05
N LEU A 59 -36.70 54.84 4.35
CA LEU A 59 -35.83 53.95 5.06
C LEU A 59 -36.50 52.60 5.19
N VAL A 60 -35.89 51.56 4.67
CA VAL A 60 -36.31 50.17 4.83
C VAL A 60 -35.30 49.43 5.69
N PHE A 61 -35.82 48.66 6.62
CA PHE A 61 -35.03 47.77 7.48
C PHE A 61 -35.40 46.35 7.14
N THR A 62 -34.44 45.61 6.66
CA THR A 62 -34.63 44.20 6.35
C THR A 62 -33.77 43.38 7.31
N ASP A 63 -34.40 42.47 8.07
CA ASP A 63 -33.66 41.50 8.84
C ASP A 63 -33.10 40.46 7.87
N ILE A 64 -31.78 40.36 7.83
CA ILE A 64 -31.02 39.44 6.97
C ILE A 64 -30.18 38.46 7.81
N HIS A 65 -30.56 38.29 9.09
CA HIS A 65 -29.72 37.53 10.03
C HIS A 65 -29.59 36.06 9.64
N GLU A 66 -30.67 35.41 9.27
CA GLU A 66 -30.66 34.02 8.82
C GLU A 66 -29.84 33.84 7.53
N GLU A 67 -30.06 34.72 6.56
CA GLU A 67 -29.29 34.70 5.30
C GLU A 67 -27.78 34.91 5.56
N TYR A 68 -27.47 35.85 6.45
CA TYR A 68 -26.09 36.14 6.84
C TYR A 68 -25.44 34.96 7.56
N LEU A 69 -26.16 34.29 8.46
CA LEU A 69 -25.66 33.08 9.12
C LEU A 69 -25.41 31.95 8.13
N HIS A 70 -26.33 31.68 7.23
CA HIS A 70 -26.14 30.67 6.16
C HIS A 70 -25.00 31.01 5.22
N GLU A 71 -24.77 32.28 4.90
CA GLU A 71 -23.63 32.71 4.11
C GLU A 71 -22.33 32.48 4.86
N MET A 72 -22.29 32.80 6.18
CA MET A 72 -21.12 32.56 7.02
C MET A 72 -20.82 31.06 7.17
N GLU A 73 -21.85 30.23 7.43
CA GLU A 73 -21.67 28.78 7.52
C GLU A 73 -21.09 28.20 6.24
N ARG A 74 -21.64 28.56 5.08
CA ARG A 74 -21.09 28.16 3.78
C ARG A 74 -19.64 28.61 3.58
N ASN A 75 -19.31 29.83 3.99
CA ASN A 75 -17.95 30.35 3.88
C ASN A 75 -16.98 29.58 4.79
N VAL A 76 -17.41 29.17 5.99
CA VAL A 76 -16.61 28.34 6.90
C VAL A 76 -16.41 26.93 6.29
N GLU A 77 -17.46 26.29 5.80
CA GLU A 77 -17.37 25.00 5.12
C GLU A 77 -16.43 25.04 3.90
N MET A 78 -16.59 26.05 3.06
CA MET A 78 -15.69 26.24 1.90
C MET A 78 -14.24 26.47 2.34
N SER A 79 -14.01 27.22 3.41
CA SER A 79 -12.67 27.43 3.95
C SER A 79 -12.06 26.13 4.50
N GLN A 80 -12.86 25.29 5.17
CA GLN A 80 -12.41 23.99 5.66
C GLN A 80 -12.06 23.04 4.51
N LEU A 81 -12.90 22.98 3.46
CA LEU A 81 -12.62 22.18 2.27
C LEU A 81 -11.37 22.65 1.53
N ALA A 82 -11.21 23.98 1.39
CA ALA A 82 -10.03 24.55 0.78
C ALA A 82 -8.74 24.22 1.58
N THR A 83 -8.82 24.28 2.92
CA THR A 83 -7.68 23.92 3.79
C THR A 83 -7.34 22.44 3.66
N ALA A 84 -8.32 21.55 3.68
CA ALA A 84 -8.10 20.12 3.49
C ALA A 84 -7.50 19.80 2.11
N ALA A 85 -7.95 20.48 1.06
CA ALA A 85 -7.39 20.34 -0.27
C ALA A 85 -5.92 20.80 -0.34
N LYS A 86 -5.58 21.92 0.33
CA LYS A 86 -4.19 22.42 0.43
C LYS A 86 -3.26 21.47 1.18
N GLU A 87 -3.75 20.76 2.19
CA GLU A 87 -2.95 19.76 2.91
C GLU A 87 -2.72 18.48 2.07
N ALA A 88 -3.67 18.15 1.19
CA ALA A 88 -3.65 16.93 0.39
C ALA A 88 -2.90 17.08 -0.94
N TYR A 89 -2.86 18.31 -1.51
CA TYR A 89 -2.31 18.60 -2.83
C TYR A 89 -1.36 19.78 -2.77
N GLU A 90 -0.24 19.68 -3.47
CA GLU A 90 0.79 20.71 -3.52
C GLU A 90 0.50 21.80 -4.55
N MET A 91 -0.34 21.49 -5.54
CA MET A 91 -0.76 22.45 -6.55
C MET A 91 -2.23 22.22 -6.91
N LEU A 92 -2.98 23.32 -6.90
CA LEU A 92 -4.39 23.41 -7.26
C LEU A 92 -4.56 24.48 -8.33
N ILE A 93 -5.05 24.08 -9.50
CA ILE A 93 -5.30 24.98 -10.63
C ILE A 93 -6.76 24.82 -11.03
N ALA A 94 -7.46 25.94 -11.14
CA ALA A 94 -8.78 25.96 -11.74
C ALA A 94 -8.68 26.53 -13.16
N ALA A 95 -9.24 25.85 -14.16
CA ALA A 95 -9.22 26.33 -15.54
C ALA A 95 -10.59 26.34 -16.19
N ASN A 96 -10.76 27.30 -17.10
CA ASN A 96 -11.87 27.39 -18.01
C ASN A 96 -11.37 27.02 -19.42
N LEU A 97 -11.66 25.78 -19.82
CA LEU A 97 -11.19 25.25 -21.10
C LEU A 97 -11.89 25.90 -22.29
N THR A 98 -13.13 26.36 -22.11
CA THR A 98 -13.86 27.11 -23.17
C THR A 98 -13.18 28.46 -23.46
N LYS A 99 -12.76 29.15 -22.41
CA LYS A 99 -12.10 30.49 -22.52
C LYS A 99 -10.58 30.42 -22.61
N ASN A 100 -10.02 29.20 -22.53
CA ASN A 100 -8.57 28.96 -22.54
C ASN A 100 -7.83 29.79 -21.47
N SER A 101 -8.35 29.75 -20.23
CA SER A 101 -7.81 30.49 -19.10
C SER A 101 -7.67 29.63 -17.87
N TYR A 102 -6.71 29.97 -17.03
CA TYR A 102 -6.51 29.31 -15.74
C TYR A 102 -6.24 30.30 -14.63
N TYR A 103 -6.42 29.81 -13.40
CA TYR A 103 -6.04 30.47 -12.16
C TYR A 103 -5.42 29.45 -11.20
N MET A 104 -4.24 29.75 -10.66
CA MET A 104 -3.61 28.93 -9.62
C MET A 104 -4.18 29.28 -8.25
N MET A 105 -4.79 28.32 -7.60
CA MET A 105 -5.39 28.50 -6.27
C MET A 105 -4.38 28.32 -5.16
N GLU A 106 -3.43 27.39 -5.33
CA GLU A 106 -2.34 27.10 -4.39
C GLU A 106 -1.18 26.46 -5.14
N TYR A 107 0.06 26.78 -4.74
CA TYR A 107 1.28 26.12 -5.20
C TYR A 107 2.39 26.35 -4.16
N ASP A 108 2.69 25.37 -3.32
CA ASP A 108 3.65 25.57 -2.22
C ASP A 108 5.06 25.04 -2.52
N ARG A 109 5.20 23.98 -3.31
CA ARG A 109 6.48 23.30 -3.54
C ARG A 109 6.97 23.28 -4.98
N PHE A 110 6.10 23.54 -5.93
CA PHE A 110 6.46 23.65 -7.33
C PHE A 110 6.27 25.09 -7.77
N LYS A 111 7.17 25.98 -7.33
CA LYS A 111 7.27 27.32 -7.93
C LYS A 111 7.70 27.11 -9.37
N ILE A 112 6.72 26.86 -10.22
CA ILE A 112 6.94 27.01 -11.65
C ILE A 112 7.31 28.46 -11.85
N LYS A 113 8.58 28.77 -11.65
CA LYS A 113 9.16 30.16 -11.69
C LYS A 113 8.80 30.97 -12.93
N LYS A 114 8.05 30.37 -13.88
CA LYS A 114 7.74 30.93 -15.19
C LYS A 114 6.26 31.05 -15.52
N ALA A 115 5.37 30.44 -14.72
CA ALA A 115 3.94 30.56 -14.94
C ALA A 115 3.34 31.61 -13.99
N PRO A 116 2.60 32.62 -14.51
CA PRO A 116 1.86 33.56 -13.66
C PRO A 116 0.72 32.87 -12.92
N GLU A 117 0.22 33.48 -11.84
CA GLU A 117 -0.92 32.97 -11.05
C GLU A 117 -2.21 32.80 -11.87
N ALA A 118 -2.34 33.55 -12.98
CA ALA A 118 -3.43 33.42 -13.93
C ALA A 118 -2.94 33.73 -15.34
N GLY A 119 -3.54 33.06 -16.33
CA GLY A 119 -3.12 33.25 -17.72
C GLY A 119 -3.82 32.34 -18.71
N ASN A 120 -3.16 32.07 -19.81
CA ASN A 120 -3.62 31.19 -20.86
C ASN A 120 -3.31 29.72 -20.50
N PHE A 121 -4.29 28.82 -20.61
CA PHE A 121 -4.14 27.42 -20.24
C PHE A 121 -3.17 26.65 -21.14
N ASP A 122 -3.19 26.92 -22.47
CA ASP A 122 -2.27 26.25 -23.39
C ASP A 122 -0.81 26.61 -23.07
N ASP A 123 -0.53 27.87 -22.68
CA ASP A 123 0.80 28.30 -22.24
C ASP A 123 1.21 27.60 -20.93
N LEU A 124 0.28 27.42 -19.99
CA LEU A 124 0.53 26.70 -18.74
C LEU A 124 0.98 25.26 -19.02
N ILE A 125 0.31 24.57 -19.94
CA ILE A 125 0.67 23.19 -20.31
C ILE A 125 2.08 23.13 -20.92
N GLN A 126 2.47 24.09 -21.75
CA GLN A 126 3.83 24.15 -22.31
C GLN A 126 4.88 24.39 -21.20
N VAL A 127 4.60 25.31 -20.30
CA VAL A 127 5.48 25.55 -19.13
C VAL A 127 5.59 24.30 -18.28
N GLY A 128 4.46 23.65 -17.97
CA GLY A 128 4.42 22.39 -17.24
C GLY A 128 5.29 21.32 -17.91
N ALA A 129 5.09 21.09 -19.21
CA ALA A 129 5.87 20.12 -19.98
C ALA A 129 7.38 20.38 -19.92
N SER A 130 7.80 21.66 -19.87
CA SER A 130 9.21 22.05 -19.78
C SER A 130 9.87 21.64 -18.46
N THR A 131 9.10 21.44 -17.40
CA THR A 131 9.57 21.02 -16.06
C THR A 131 9.55 19.49 -15.88
N MET A 132 9.00 18.76 -16.84
CA MET A 132 8.93 17.30 -16.78
C MET A 132 10.29 16.67 -17.09
N ASP A 133 10.52 15.49 -16.52
CA ASP A 133 11.59 14.58 -16.93
C ASP A 133 11.49 14.35 -18.46
N PRO A 134 12.61 14.19 -19.18
CA PRO A 134 12.62 13.99 -20.63
C PRO A 134 11.61 12.95 -21.15
N ASP A 135 11.40 11.87 -20.41
CA ASP A 135 10.49 10.78 -20.79
C ASP A 135 9.01 11.21 -20.76
N TYR A 136 8.67 12.26 -20.00
CA TYR A 136 7.31 12.76 -19.83
C TYR A 136 7.02 14.06 -20.59
N ARG A 137 8.03 14.70 -21.18
CA ARG A 137 7.86 15.98 -21.88
C ARG A 137 6.88 15.95 -23.02
N GLN A 138 6.83 14.85 -23.77
CA GLN A 138 5.87 14.67 -24.85
C GLN A 138 4.57 14.02 -24.35
N PRO A 139 4.58 12.95 -23.57
CA PRO A 139 3.36 12.33 -23.05
C PRO A 139 2.48 13.25 -22.21
N PHE A 140 3.08 14.21 -21.48
CA PHE A 140 2.33 15.14 -20.65
C PHE A 140 1.37 16.05 -21.47
N PRO A 141 1.83 16.85 -22.47
CA PRO A 141 0.91 17.62 -23.29
C PRO A 141 0.00 16.74 -24.17
N ASP A 142 0.44 15.57 -24.60
CA ASP A 142 -0.43 14.64 -25.34
C ASP A 142 -1.67 14.26 -24.52
N ARG A 143 -1.53 14.16 -23.19
CA ARG A 143 -2.62 13.81 -22.26
C ARG A 143 -3.38 15.02 -21.73
N PHE A 144 -2.69 16.12 -21.43
CA PHE A 144 -3.24 17.27 -20.71
C PHE A 144 -3.37 18.55 -21.56
N SER A 145 -3.11 18.50 -22.86
CA SER A 145 -3.45 19.64 -23.72
C SER A 145 -4.97 19.90 -23.71
N ARG A 146 -5.35 21.15 -23.88
CA ARG A 146 -6.76 21.55 -23.91
C ARG A 146 -7.60 20.71 -24.89
N PRO A 147 -7.17 20.44 -26.14
CA PRO A 147 -7.91 19.58 -27.04
C PRO A 147 -8.06 18.16 -26.51
N SER A 148 -7.01 17.57 -25.94
CA SER A 148 -7.03 16.19 -25.41
C SER A 148 -7.97 16.05 -24.22
N ILE A 149 -8.00 17.04 -23.31
CA ILE A 149 -8.92 17.05 -22.17
C ILE A 149 -10.37 17.19 -22.64
N LEU A 150 -10.64 18.10 -23.59
CA LEU A 150 -11.97 18.30 -24.15
C LEU A 150 -12.49 17.03 -24.82
N GLU A 151 -11.67 16.35 -25.64
CA GLU A 151 -12.02 15.08 -26.26
C GLU A 151 -12.29 13.98 -25.22
N ALA A 152 -11.49 13.90 -24.15
CA ALA A 152 -11.72 12.96 -23.07
C ALA A 152 -13.07 13.22 -22.35
N PHE A 153 -13.38 14.50 -22.10
CA PHE A 153 -14.66 14.88 -21.49
C PHE A 153 -15.86 14.63 -22.41
N GLU A 154 -15.70 14.76 -23.72
CA GLU A 154 -16.74 14.37 -24.71
C GLU A 154 -16.97 12.87 -24.73
N ARG A 155 -15.94 12.04 -24.53
CA ARG A 155 -16.06 10.58 -24.36
C ARG A 155 -16.70 10.18 -23.02
N GLY A 156 -17.00 11.14 -22.14
CA GLY A 156 -17.59 10.89 -20.82
C GLY A 156 -16.59 10.64 -19.70
N GLU A 157 -15.30 10.79 -19.95
CA GLU A 157 -14.28 10.77 -18.89
C GLU A 157 -14.48 12.03 -18.03
N ARG A 158 -14.64 11.86 -16.72
CA ARG A 158 -14.77 13.00 -15.79
C ARG A 158 -13.50 13.22 -14.96
N HIS A 159 -12.60 12.26 -14.99
CA HIS A 159 -11.37 12.24 -14.22
C HIS A 159 -10.23 11.66 -15.04
N ILE A 160 -9.21 12.46 -15.29
CA ILE A 160 -8.01 12.09 -16.06
C ILE A 160 -6.84 12.10 -15.10
N VAL A 161 -6.07 11.02 -15.05
CA VAL A 161 -4.91 10.89 -14.15
C VAL A 161 -3.68 10.47 -14.92
N MET A 162 -2.53 10.99 -14.51
CA MET A 162 -1.23 10.55 -14.98
C MET A 162 -0.19 10.75 -13.89
N GLU A 163 0.67 9.75 -13.70
CA GLU A 163 1.88 9.91 -12.88
C GLU A 163 3.03 10.36 -13.75
N VAL A 164 3.74 11.39 -13.30
CA VAL A 164 4.85 12.02 -14.02
C VAL A 164 6.01 12.28 -13.10
N ARG A 165 7.20 12.40 -13.67
CA ARG A 165 8.37 12.91 -12.94
C ARG A 165 8.58 14.38 -13.31
N GLN A 166 8.51 15.24 -12.31
CA GLN A 166 8.62 16.69 -12.46
C GLN A 166 9.76 17.23 -11.62
N LEU A 167 10.47 18.22 -12.16
CA LEU A 167 11.56 18.91 -11.48
C LEU A 167 11.01 19.77 -10.34
N GLY A 168 11.48 19.51 -9.12
CA GLY A 168 11.15 20.29 -7.92
C GLY A 168 12.00 21.54 -7.76
N ASP A 169 11.68 22.34 -6.75
CA ASP A 169 12.46 23.55 -6.39
C ASP A 169 13.85 23.23 -5.82
N ASP A 170 14.06 21.99 -5.35
CA ASP A 170 15.34 21.45 -4.90
C ASP A 170 16.28 21.04 -6.04
N GLY A 171 15.79 21.04 -7.28
CA GLY A 171 16.53 20.63 -8.46
C GLY A 171 16.49 19.14 -8.76
N GLU A 172 15.74 18.35 -7.97
CA GLU A 172 15.55 16.92 -8.16
C GLU A 172 14.22 16.61 -8.85
N TYR A 173 14.12 15.41 -9.46
CA TYR A 173 12.89 14.95 -10.08
C TYR A 173 12.06 14.15 -9.09
N HIS A 174 10.85 14.62 -8.83
CA HIS A 174 9.87 13.99 -7.95
C HIS A 174 8.73 13.32 -8.73
N TRP A 175 8.23 12.22 -8.19
CA TRP A 175 7.03 11.61 -8.72
C TRP A 175 5.79 12.37 -8.27
N ASN A 176 5.00 12.80 -9.24
CA ASN A 176 3.76 13.52 -9.03
C ASN A 176 2.59 12.80 -9.69
N SER A 177 1.46 12.73 -9.01
CA SER A 177 0.18 12.38 -9.58
C SER A 177 -0.53 13.66 -10.00
N VAL A 178 -0.70 13.85 -11.30
CA VAL A 178 -1.47 14.95 -11.89
C VAL A 178 -2.87 14.44 -12.23
N GLN A 179 -3.88 15.10 -11.70
CA GLN A 179 -5.28 14.73 -11.86
C GLN A 179 -6.07 15.91 -12.37
N VAL A 180 -6.81 15.72 -13.46
CA VAL A 180 -7.73 16.70 -14.02
C VAL A 180 -9.15 16.22 -13.77
N VAL A 181 -9.95 17.03 -13.12
CA VAL A 181 -11.34 16.71 -12.75
C VAL A 181 -12.26 17.73 -13.40
N ARG A 182 -13.25 17.23 -14.17
CA ARG A 182 -14.30 18.07 -14.75
C ARG A 182 -15.21 18.64 -13.66
N VAL A 183 -15.43 19.95 -13.71
CA VAL A 183 -16.35 20.67 -12.81
C VAL A 183 -17.53 21.20 -13.61
N GLU A 184 -18.73 21.07 -13.09
CA GLU A 184 -19.94 21.62 -13.69
C GLU A 184 -20.23 23.00 -13.08
N SER A 185 -20.48 23.99 -13.93
CA SER A 185 -20.95 25.30 -13.47
C SER A 185 -22.47 25.37 -13.61
N PRO A 186 -23.20 25.76 -12.55
CA PRO A 186 -24.65 25.96 -12.65
C PRO A 186 -25.02 27.28 -13.35
N TYR A 187 -24.03 28.11 -13.69
CA TYR A 187 -24.25 29.48 -14.22
C TYR A 187 -23.82 29.66 -15.67
N THR A 188 -23.00 28.74 -16.20
CA THR A 188 -22.47 28.85 -17.57
C THR A 188 -22.35 27.47 -18.19
N ASP A 189 -22.41 27.42 -19.55
CA ASP A 189 -22.11 26.20 -20.32
C ASP A 189 -20.60 26.01 -20.53
N ASP A 190 -19.75 26.82 -19.89
CA ASP A 190 -18.30 26.71 -19.99
C ASP A 190 -17.84 25.37 -19.44
N ILE A 191 -16.89 24.76 -20.09
CA ILE A 191 -16.22 23.54 -19.63
C ILE A 191 -15.12 23.95 -18.66
N LEU A 192 -15.34 23.63 -17.39
CA LEU A 192 -14.43 23.91 -16.29
C LEU A 192 -13.72 22.65 -15.83
N GLU A 193 -12.49 22.81 -15.36
CA GLU A 193 -11.74 21.74 -14.72
C GLU A 193 -10.97 22.24 -13.49
N ILE A 194 -10.60 21.31 -12.62
CA ILE A 194 -9.62 21.52 -11.56
C ILE A 194 -8.49 20.51 -11.76
N THR A 195 -7.27 21.03 -11.92
CA THR A 195 -6.05 20.21 -11.89
C THR A 195 -5.50 20.15 -10.46
N LEU A 196 -5.27 18.93 -10.01
CA LEU A 196 -4.73 18.58 -8.70
C LEU A 196 -3.38 17.89 -8.90
N THR A 197 -2.34 18.37 -8.24
CA THR A 197 -1.02 17.72 -8.27
C THR A 197 -0.60 17.34 -6.87
N LYS A 198 -0.23 16.07 -6.69
CA LYS A 198 0.24 15.51 -5.42
C LYS A 198 1.59 14.82 -5.62
N ASN A 199 2.55 15.09 -4.73
CA ASN A 199 3.78 14.30 -4.66
C ASN A 199 3.47 12.91 -4.14
N ILE A 200 3.99 11.88 -4.81
CA ILE A 200 3.76 10.48 -4.51
C ILE A 200 5.06 9.70 -4.28
N ASP A 201 6.19 10.38 -4.02
CA ASP A 201 7.48 9.73 -3.79
C ASP A 201 7.42 8.79 -2.59
N GLU A 202 6.79 9.24 -1.50
CA GLU A 202 6.69 8.45 -0.28
C GLU A 202 5.78 7.23 -0.46
N GLU A 203 4.62 7.40 -1.12
CA GLU A 203 3.71 6.29 -1.44
C GLU A 203 4.39 5.24 -2.32
N ARG A 204 5.15 5.69 -3.35
CA ARG A 204 5.89 4.79 -4.23
C ARG A 204 7.00 4.06 -3.48
N ARG A 205 7.75 4.76 -2.63
CA ARG A 205 8.81 4.16 -1.80
C ARG A 205 8.24 3.07 -0.89
N GLN A 206 7.12 3.36 -0.20
CA GLN A 206 6.46 2.39 0.67
C GLN A 206 5.95 1.18 -0.12
N GLN A 207 5.41 1.41 -1.32
CA GLN A 207 4.94 0.34 -2.19
C GLN A 207 6.09 -0.54 -2.69
N GLU A 208 7.22 0.05 -3.08
CA GLU A 208 8.42 -0.70 -3.49
C GLU A 208 8.98 -1.54 -2.34
N GLU A 209 9.12 -0.96 -1.14
CA GLU A 209 9.55 -1.68 0.06
C GLU A 209 8.62 -2.86 0.40
N TYR A 210 7.31 -2.65 0.27
CA TYR A 210 6.33 -3.72 0.49
C TYR A 210 6.50 -4.85 -0.53
N LEU A 211 6.63 -4.52 -1.82
CA LEU A 211 6.81 -5.50 -2.89
C LEU A 211 8.13 -6.29 -2.74
N GLU A 212 9.20 -5.62 -2.30
CA GLU A 212 10.48 -6.30 -2.02
C GLU A 212 10.36 -7.29 -0.86
N LYS A 213 9.71 -6.89 0.24
CA LYS A 213 9.43 -7.78 1.39
C LYS A 213 8.58 -8.98 0.98
N GLU A 214 7.54 -8.74 0.17
CA GLU A 214 6.70 -9.82 -0.35
C GLU A 214 7.48 -10.80 -1.23
N ARG A 215 8.32 -10.28 -2.15
CA ARG A 215 9.19 -11.12 -3.00
C ARG A 215 10.16 -11.95 -2.18
N ALA A 216 10.80 -11.34 -1.17
CA ALA A 216 11.72 -12.03 -0.28
C ALA A 216 11.01 -13.13 0.53
N ALA A 217 9.85 -12.84 1.11
CA ALA A 217 9.05 -13.81 1.84
C ALA A 217 8.59 -14.98 0.95
N LYS A 218 8.16 -14.70 -0.27
CA LYS A 218 7.76 -15.72 -1.26
C LYS A 218 8.94 -16.63 -1.65
N LYS A 219 10.13 -16.06 -1.80
CA LYS A 219 11.35 -16.83 -2.07
C LYS A 219 11.67 -17.79 -0.92
N LEU A 220 11.70 -17.30 0.32
CA LEU A 220 11.96 -18.11 1.51
C LEU A 220 10.92 -19.23 1.67
N LEU A 221 9.64 -18.92 1.46
CA LEU A 221 8.59 -19.93 1.52
C LEU A 221 8.77 -21.02 0.48
N LYS A 222 9.14 -20.64 -0.75
CA LYS A 222 9.41 -21.62 -1.83
C LYS A 222 10.57 -22.54 -1.47
N GLU A 223 11.67 -21.99 -0.94
CA GLU A 223 12.84 -22.76 -0.51
C GLU A 223 12.48 -23.72 0.67
N ALA A 224 11.72 -23.23 1.67
CA ALA A 224 11.26 -24.05 2.77
C ALA A 224 10.35 -25.19 2.30
N LEU A 225 9.42 -24.90 1.37
CA LEU A 225 8.53 -25.91 0.80
C LEU A 225 9.31 -26.99 0.02
N GLN A 226 10.31 -26.59 -0.76
CA GLN A 226 11.17 -27.54 -1.48
C GLN A 226 11.94 -28.45 -0.51
N LYS A 227 12.52 -27.88 0.56
CA LYS A 227 13.20 -28.67 1.60
C LYS A 227 12.24 -29.64 2.31
N ALA A 228 11.07 -29.17 2.69
CA ALA A 228 10.05 -30.01 3.34
C ALA A 228 9.58 -31.15 2.41
N LYS A 229 9.38 -30.86 1.11
CA LYS A 229 9.01 -31.87 0.13
C LYS A 229 10.10 -32.92 -0.06
N ALA A 230 11.34 -32.50 -0.22
CA ALA A 230 12.50 -33.42 -0.36
C ALA A 230 12.65 -34.29 0.89
N ALA A 231 12.51 -33.72 2.09
CA ALA A 231 12.54 -34.49 3.34
C ALA A 231 11.38 -35.50 3.43
N SER A 232 10.18 -35.12 3.01
CA SER A 232 9.01 -36.00 2.99
C SER A 232 9.18 -37.16 2.00
N GLU A 233 9.71 -36.87 0.79
CA GLU A 233 9.99 -37.89 -0.22
C GLU A 233 11.07 -38.87 0.25
N ALA A 234 12.18 -38.36 0.81
CA ALA A 234 13.23 -39.20 1.39
C ALA A 234 12.70 -40.09 2.53
N LYS A 235 11.82 -39.57 3.38
CA LYS A 235 11.18 -40.34 4.44
C LYS A 235 10.25 -41.43 3.89
N SER A 236 9.50 -41.14 2.83
CA SER A 236 8.62 -42.11 2.18
C SER A 236 9.43 -43.25 1.54
N ASP A 237 10.51 -42.90 0.83
CA ASP A 237 11.39 -43.89 0.21
C ASP A 237 12.09 -44.77 1.25
N PHE A 238 12.54 -44.17 2.35
CA PHE A 238 13.12 -44.91 3.48
C PHE A 238 12.14 -45.92 4.06
N LEU A 239 10.89 -45.49 4.36
CA LEU A 239 9.85 -46.41 4.91
C LEU A 239 9.50 -47.51 3.91
N SER A 240 9.42 -47.21 2.63
CA SER A 240 9.16 -48.22 1.58
C SER A 240 10.27 -49.28 1.53
N LYS A 241 11.53 -48.83 1.55
CA LYS A 241 12.71 -49.71 1.54
C LYS A 241 12.76 -50.56 2.80
N MET A 242 12.53 -49.97 3.99
CA MET A 242 12.48 -50.68 5.26
C MET A 242 11.38 -51.74 5.29
N SER A 243 10.19 -51.43 4.76
CA SER A 243 9.10 -52.40 4.64
C SER A 243 9.47 -53.61 3.80
N HIS A 244 10.20 -53.37 2.67
CA HIS A 244 10.71 -54.46 1.83
C HIS A 244 11.75 -55.30 2.55
N ASP A 245 12.73 -54.68 3.22
CA ASP A 245 13.84 -55.33 3.88
C ASP A 245 13.43 -56.14 5.12
N ILE A 246 12.35 -55.71 5.79
CA ILE A 246 11.68 -56.43 6.88
C ILE A 246 10.90 -57.64 6.35
N ARG A 247 10.19 -57.49 5.21
CA ARG A 247 9.34 -58.51 4.63
C ARG A 247 10.14 -59.72 4.15
N THR A 248 11.33 -59.53 3.62
CA THR A 248 12.19 -60.57 3.05
C THR A 248 12.56 -61.62 4.11
N PRO A 249 13.21 -61.29 5.25
CA PRO A 249 13.56 -62.28 6.27
C PRO A 249 12.31 -62.87 6.94
N LEU A 250 11.23 -62.09 7.10
CA LEU A 250 9.96 -62.57 7.65
C LEU A 250 9.36 -63.67 6.79
N ASN A 251 9.31 -63.47 5.46
CA ASN A 251 8.84 -64.51 4.53
C ASN A 251 9.73 -65.76 4.55
N ALA A 252 11.06 -65.56 4.69
CA ALA A 252 12.00 -66.70 4.83
C ALA A 252 11.72 -67.52 6.14
N ILE A 253 11.50 -66.82 7.25
CA ILE A 253 11.12 -67.47 8.54
C ILE A 253 9.81 -68.26 8.35
N MET A 254 8.78 -67.66 7.81
CA MET A 254 7.50 -68.32 7.58
C MET A 254 7.60 -69.52 6.62
N GLY A 255 8.33 -69.38 5.53
CA GLY A 255 8.57 -70.44 4.56
C GLY A 255 9.34 -71.63 5.17
N MET A 256 10.45 -71.37 5.90
CA MET A 256 11.23 -72.41 6.56
C MET A 256 10.45 -73.08 7.70
N THR A 257 9.62 -72.33 8.42
CA THR A 257 8.71 -72.90 9.46
C THR A 257 7.69 -73.85 8.83
N THR A 258 7.12 -73.53 7.66
CA THR A 258 6.21 -74.36 6.93
C THR A 258 6.88 -75.65 6.44
N LEU A 259 8.12 -75.50 5.91
CA LEU A 259 8.92 -76.67 5.49
C LEU A 259 9.30 -77.57 6.63
N ALA A 260 9.71 -77.01 7.79
CA ALA A 260 10.03 -77.76 8.98
C ALA A 260 8.81 -78.57 9.47
N LYS A 261 7.63 -77.99 9.45
CA LYS A 261 6.38 -78.73 9.80
C LYS A 261 6.07 -79.87 8.83
N ALA A 262 6.32 -79.69 7.52
CA ALA A 262 6.05 -80.71 6.50
C ALA A 262 7.02 -81.90 6.58
N HIS A 263 8.25 -81.64 7.07
CA HIS A 263 9.30 -82.67 7.13
C HIS A 263 9.69 -83.06 8.55
N ILE A 264 8.71 -83.06 9.49
CA ILE A 264 8.94 -83.25 10.91
C ILE A 264 9.58 -84.66 11.26
N ALA A 265 9.44 -85.59 10.36
CA ALA A 265 10.02 -86.93 10.52
C ALA A 265 11.48 -87.05 9.93
N GLU A 266 12.06 -85.94 9.42
CA GLU A 266 13.36 -85.93 8.80
C GLU A 266 14.34 -84.97 9.58
N PRO A 267 14.99 -85.47 10.68
CA PRO A 267 15.79 -84.59 11.52
C PRO A 267 16.87 -83.77 10.87
N GLU A 268 17.59 -84.35 9.88
CA GLU A 268 18.64 -83.66 9.16
C GLU A 268 18.13 -82.44 8.35
N LYS A 269 16.91 -82.51 7.84
CA LYS A 269 16.31 -81.37 7.13
C LYS A 269 15.80 -80.30 8.11
N ILE A 270 15.26 -80.74 9.22
CA ILE A 270 14.76 -79.82 10.26
C ILE A 270 15.91 -78.96 10.79
N GLU A 271 17.09 -79.49 11.06
CA GLU A 271 18.23 -78.73 11.52
C GLU A 271 18.63 -77.62 10.53
N GLY A 272 18.60 -77.91 9.22
CA GLY A 272 18.84 -76.92 8.19
C GLY A 272 17.78 -75.81 8.16
N TYR A 273 16.49 -76.13 8.32
CA TYR A 273 15.43 -75.14 8.37
C TYR A 273 15.50 -74.26 9.64
N LEU A 274 15.79 -74.82 10.79
CA LEU A 274 15.94 -74.10 12.07
C LEU A 274 17.13 -73.15 12.01
N LYS A 275 18.26 -73.53 11.40
CA LYS A 275 19.41 -72.67 11.21
C LYS A 275 19.13 -71.48 10.30
N ASN A 276 18.33 -71.68 9.25
CA ASN A 276 17.90 -70.59 8.37
C ASN A 276 16.89 -69.65 9.04
N ILE A 277 16.03 -70.16 9.92
CA ILE A 277 15.08 -69.38 10.74
C ILE A 277 15.89 -68.48 11.70
N GLU A 278 16.86 -69.08 12.43
CA GLU A 278 17.74 -68.35 13.33
C GLU A 278 18.54 -67.23 12.65
N ALA A 279 19.14 -67.49 11.48
CA ALA A 279 19.87 -66.52 10.70
C ALA A 279 18.97 -65.38 10.23
N SER A 280 17.77 -65.72 9.73
CA SER A 280 16.78 -64.73 9.29
C SER A 280 16.21 -63.88 10.42
N SER A 281 16.02 -64.47 11.58
CA SER A 281 15.54 -63.76 12.80
C SER A 281 16.59 -62.81 13.33
N SER A 282 17.88 -63.25 13.36
CA SER A 282 18.98 -62.38 13.76
C SER A 282 19.14 -61.20 12.81
N HIS A 283 19.04 -61.43 11.49
CA HIS A 283 19.05 -60.35 10.50
C HIS A 283 17.91 -59.38 10.69
N LEU A 284 16.69 -59.85 10.91
CA LEU A 284 15.50 -59.03 11.19
C LEU A 284 15.67 -58.16 12.45
N LEU A 285 16.25 -58.76 13.50
CA LEU A 285 16.53 -58.02 14.74
C LEU A 285 17.52 -56.90 14.52
N GLY A 286 18.57 -57.12 13.71
CA GLY A 286 19.53 -56.11 13.29
C GLY A 286 18.83 -54.96 12.57
N LEU A 287 18.02 -55.23 11.58
CA LEU A 287 17.26 -54.20 10.83
C LEU A 287 16.34 -53.39 11.75
N ILE A 288 15.68 -53.99 12.71
CA ILE A 288 14.81 -53.29 13.68
C ILE A 288 15.64 -52.35 14.56
N ASN A 289 16.80 -52.80 15.03
CA ASN A 289 17.72 -51.96 15.82
C ASN A 289 18.22 -50.78 15.03
N ASP A 290 18.61 -50.99 13.76
CA ASP A 290 19.07 -49.90 12.85
C ASP A 290 17.95 -48.83 12.70
N VAL A 291 16.70 -49.24 12.52
CA VAL A 291 15.53 -48.32 12.43
C VAL A 291 15.32 -47.55 13.74
N LEU A 292 15.44 -48.22 14.87
CA LEU A 292 15.30 -47.58 16.18
C LEU A 292 16.40 -46.57 16.44
N ASP A 293 17.64 -46.89 16.03
CA ASP A 293 18.77 -45.95 16.17
C ASP A 293 18.60 -44.74 15.31
N VAL A 294 18.20 -44.86 14.02
CA VAL A 294 17.83 -43.74 13.16
C VAL A 294 16.73 -42.88 13.78
N SER A 295 15.67 -43.50 14.33
CA SER A 295 14.56 -42.80 14.98
C SER A 295 15.00 -42.01 16.21
N ARG A 296 15.95 -42.57 17.00
CA ARG A 296 16.52 -41.88 18.18
C ARG A 296 17.35 -40.68 17.78
N ILE A 297 18.19 -40.83 16.71
CA ILE A 297 19.01 -39.73 16.16
C ILE A 297 18.10 -38.61 15.63
N GLU A 298 17.08 -38.93 14.80
CA GLU A 298 16.15 -37.94 14.26
C GLU A 298 15.36 -37.20 15.33
N SER A 299 15.00 -37.88 16.42
CA SER A 299 14.27 -37.27 17.54
C SER A 299 15.14 -36.42 18.48
N GLY A 300 16.46 -36.35 18.22
CA GLY A 300 17.40 -35.64 19.08
C GLY A 300 17.56 -36.24 20.49
N LYS A 301 17.15 -37.50 20.67
CA LYS A 301 17.23 -38.20 21.96
C LYS A 301 18.56 -38.90 22.20
N THR A 302 19.47 -38.87 21.22
CA THR A 302 20.82 -39.40 21.34
C THR A 302 21.74 -38.29 21.83
N GLU A 303 22.04 -38.30 23.11
CA GLU A 303 23.05 -37.37 23.65
C GLU A 303 24.42 -38.08 23.63
N PRO A 304 25.46 -37.43 23.08
CA PRO A 304 26.80 -37.95 23.18
C PRO A 304 27.26 -37.95 24.65
N GLN A 305 27.71 -39.08 25.13
CA GLN A 305 28.32 -39.17 26.45
C GLN A 305 29.81 -38.94 26.31
N GLU A 306 30.27 -37.78 26.76
CA GLU A 306 31.70 -37.49 26.82
C GLU A 306 32.33 -38.21 27.99
N GLN A 307 33.24 -39.14 27.70
CA GLN A 307 34.00 -39.88 28.72
C GLN A 307 35.49 -39.85 28.32
N GLU A 308 36.34 -39.75 29.32
CA GLU A 308 37.77 -39.98 29.10
C GLU A 308 37.99 -41.47 28.82
N PHE A 309 38.70 -41.81 27.78
CA PHE A 309 39.08 -43.19 27.44
C PHE A 309 40.50 -43.22 26.89
N GLU A 310 41.14 -44.36 27.10
CA GLU A 310 42.46 -44.64 26.50
C GLU A 310 42.25 -45.01 25.01
N LEU A 311 42.90 -44.27 24.10
CA LEU A 311 42.75 -44.51 22.67
C LEU A 311 43.22 -45.89 22.27
N GLU A 312 44.27 -46.39 22.93
CA GLU A 312 44.84 -47.72 22.72
C GLU A 312 43.80 -48.83 23.03
N ASP A 313 43.06 -48.72 24.14
CA ASP A 313 42.01 -49.67 24.54
C ASP A 313 40.86 -49.68 23.51
N MET A 314 40.48 -48.54 23.02
CA MET A 314 39.42 -48.42 21.98
C MET A 314 39.87 -49.09 20.67
N VAL A 315 41.10 -48.83 20.23
CA VAL A 315 41.66 -49.42 19.00
C VAL A 315 41.84 -50.92 19.15
N GLU A 316 42.27 -51.40 20.32
CA GLU A 316 42.42 -52.83 20.61
C GLU A 316 41.06 -53.52 20.59
N SER A 317 40.01 -52.94 21.22
CA SER A 317 38.67 -53.46 21.23
C SER A 317 38.06 -53.57 19.82
N VAL A 318 38.20 -52.53 19.00
CA VAL A 318 37.72 -52.52 17.59
C VAL A 318 38.49 -53.54 16.76
N THR A 319 39.81 -53.66 16.99
CA THR A 319 40.68 -54.58 16.27
C THR A 319 40.34 -56.04 16.63
N ALA A 320 40.04 -56.33 17.89
CA ALA A 320 39.59 -57.64 18.34
C ALA A 320 38.28 -58.08 17.69
N MET A 321 37.30 -57.18 17.60
CA MET A 321 36.02 -57.44 16.89
C MET A 321 36.26 -57.73 15.40
N LEU A 322 37.11 -56.95 14.74
CA LEU A 322 37.40 -57.12 13.33
C LEU A 322 38.20 -58.42 13.05
N ARG A 323 39.13 -58.80 13.91
CA ARG A 323 39.88 -60.05 13.77
C ARG A 323 38.96 -61.30 13.75
N THR A 324 37.89 -61.27 14.51
CA THR A 324 36.91 -62.37 14.56
C THR A 324 36.15 -62.50 13.20
N VAL A 325 35.91 -61.41 12.51
CA VAL A 325 35.27 -61.39 11.20
C VAL A 325 36.26 -61.71 10.09
N LEU A 326 37.47 -61.15 10.16
CA LEU A 326 38.53 -61.26 9.14
C LEU A 326 39.15 -62.63 9.10
N GLY A 327 39.26 -63.34 10.25
CA GLY A 327 39.76 -64.69 10.32
C GLY A 327 39.07 -65.71 9.41
N LYS A 328 37.78 -65.42 9.05
CA LYS A 328 37.00 -66.22 8.11
C LYS A 328 37.28 -65.86 6.62
N ARG A 329 37.97 -64.72 6.33
CA ARG A 329 38.13 -64.19 4.98
C ARG A 329 39.58 -64.15 4.44
N ARG A 330 40.59 -64.74 5.13
CA ARG A 330 42.00 -64.66 4.76
C ARG A 330 42.54 -63.23 4.51
N GLN A 331 42.12 -62.26 5.23
CA GLN A 331 42.51 -60.87 5.16
C GLN A 331 43.47 -60.54 6.34
N GLN A 332 44.44 -59.67 6.12
CA GLN A 332 45.41 -59.27 7.12
C GLN A 332 45.04 -57.84 7.57
N LEU A 333 44.94 -57.62 8.88
CA LEU A 333 44.72 -56.31 9.46
C LEU A 333 45.99 -55.79 10.07
N SER A 334 46.53 -54.66 9.62
CA SER A 334 47.56 -53.92 10.28
C SER A 334 46.99 -52.63 10.87
N VAL A 335 47.42 -52.27 12.05
CA VAL A 335 47.02 -51.06 12.75
C VAL A 335 48.33 -50.30 13.07
N GLU A 336 48.36 -49.05 12.60
CA GLU A 336 49.41 -48.09 12.94
C GLU A 336 48.75 -46.96 13.76
N ILE A 337 49.24 -46.69 14.96
CA ILE A 337 48.79 -45.64 15.86
C ILE A 337 49.90 -44.59 15.95
#